data_97d8c4d3de9578a7d450906be29f5f4d
#
_entry.id   97d8c4d3de9578a7d450906be29f5f4d
#
_cell.length_a   1.000
_cell.length_b   1.000
_cell.length_c   1.000
_cell.angle_alpha   90.00
_cell.angle_beta   90.00
_cell.angle_gamma   90.00
#
_symmetry.space_group_name_H-M   'P 1'
#
loop_
_entity.id
_entity.type
_entity.pdbx_description
1 polymer ?
#
loop_
_entity_poly.entity_id
_entity_poly.type
_entity_poly.pdbx_seq_one_letter_code
_entity_poly.pdbx_strand_id
1 'polypeptide(L)'
;MAAAKTGSHKGRFVSERQLFHGTSPEIVEAICKQNFDWRLYGKNATRYGKGSYFALNSSYSDIYAKKDSERSKFMFVAKVLVGSYTAGYYSYRRPPPTDPSNPSSDLYDSCVDDTSCPTIFVVFDTDQSYPEYIIEYSTSQGSY
;
A
#
# COMPACT_ATOMS: atom_id res chain seq x y z
N MET A 1 8.74 9.76 10.41
CA MET A 1 8.63 8.81 9.85
C MET A 1 8.31 7.68 10.64
N ALA A 2 8.41 6.75 10.11
CA ALA A 2 8.07 5.61 10.82
C ALA A 2 8.79 5.57 12.12
N ALA A 3 9.86 6.29 12.21
CA ALA A 3 10.57 6.29 13.44
C ALA A 3 9.77 6.84 14.58
N ALA A 4 8.93 7.81 14.30
CA ALA A 4 8.11 8.34 15.35
C ALA A 4 7.16 7.31 15.86
N LYS A 5 6.55 6.55 14.97
CA LYS A 5 5.69 5.51 15.40
C LYS A 5 6.44 4.46 16.14
N THR A 6 7.61 4.11 15.66
CA THR A 6 8.41 3.13 16.33
C THR A 6 8.72 3.57 17.73
N GLY A 7 9.06 4.82 17.89
CA GLY A 7 9.37 5.32 19.19
C GLY A 7 8.19 5.28 20.13
N SER A 8 7.01 5.58 19.61
CA SER A 8 5.86 5.62 20.48
C SER A 8 5.40 4.23 20.86
N HIS A 9 5.86 3.22 20.17
CA HIS A 9 5.47 1.87 20.49
C HIS A 9 6.60 1.13 21.18
N LYS A 10 7.11 1.70 22.25
CA LYS A 10 8.16 1.12 22.92
C LYS A 10 8.07 -0.31 23.04
N GLY A 11 9.07 -1.02 22.75
CA GLY A 11 9.13 -2.43 22.83
C GLY A 11 8.40 -3.18 21.76
N ARG A 12 7.74 -2.49 20.85
CA ARG A 12 7.03 -3.16 19.80
C ARG A 12 7.88 -3.13 18.57
N PHE A 13 7.88 -4.22 17.79
CA PHE A 13 8.44 -4.25 16.55
C PHE A 13 7.62 -3.55 15.56
N VAL A 14 8.17 -2.80 14.62
CA VAL A 14 7.49 -2.31 13.43
C VAL A 14 7.75 -3.32 12.35
N SER A 15 6.73 -4.01 11.93
CA SER A 15 6.87 -5.05 10.93
C SER A 15 6.96 -4.43 9.55
N GLU A 16 8.01 -4.73 8.84
CA GLU A 16 8.21 -4.26 7.50
C GLU A 16 7.98 -5.42 6.54
N ARG A 17 7.27 -5.19 5.47
CA ARG A 17 7.01 -6.22 4.48
C ARG A 17 7.37 -5.73 3.10
N GLN A 18 7.68 -6.67 2.24
CA GLN A 18 7.90 -6.38 0.83
C GLN A 18 6.60 -6.72 0.12
N LEU A 19 5.99 -5.74 -0.48
CA LEU A 19 4.67 -5.87 -1.09
C LEU A 19 4.67 -5.29 -2.49
N PHE A 20 3.59 -5.52 -3.22
CA PHE A 20 3.49 -5.12 -4.61
C PHE A 20 2.47 -4.00 -4.81
N HIS A 21 2.73 -3.15 -5.80
CA HIS A 21 1.81 -2.07 -6.14
C HIS A 21 1.79 -1.91 -7.67
N GLY A 22 0.66 -2.20 -8.28
CA GLY A 22 0.50 -2.04 -9.72
C GLY A 22 -0.06 -0.66 -10.03
N THR A 23 0.39 -0.07 -11.12
CA THR A 23 -0.06 1.27 -11.48
C THR A 23 0.06 1.48 -12.98
N SER A 24 -0.45 2.61 -13.44
CA SER A 24 -0.35 2.95 -14.85
C SER A 24 1.00 3.59 -15.14
N PRO A 25 1.47 3.51 -16.38
CA PRO A 25 2.79 4.04 -16.71
C PRO A 25 2.97 5.52 -16.38
N GLU A 26 1.91 6.29 -16.54
CA GLU A 26 2.05 7.74 -16.31
C GLU A 26 2.25 8.06 -14.82
N ILE A 27 1.93 7.15 -13.93
CA ILE A 27 2.09 7.41 -12.51
C ILE A 27 3.47 6.98 -12.01
N VAL A 28 4.16 6.15 -12.78
CA VAL A 28 5.44 5.61 -12.36
C VAL A 28 6.42 6.70 -11.98
N GLU A 29 6.55 7.71 -12.83
CA GLU A 29 7.52 8.75 -12.56
C GLU A 29 7.15 9.55 -11.32
N ALA A 30 5.88 9.78 -11.11
CA ALA A 30 5.44 10.51 -9.93
C ALA A 30 5.80 9.74 -8.66
N ILE A 31 5.61 8.44 -8.67
CA ILE A 31 5.98 7.63 -7.52
C ILE A 31 7.48 7.65 -7.29
N CYS A 32 8.27 7.59 -8.35
CA CYS A 32 9.71 7.63 -8.21
C CYS A 32 10.19 8.95 -7.61
N LYS A 33 9.51 10.03 -7.93
CA LYS A 33 9.91 11.34 -7.43
C LYS A 33 9.32 11.68 -6.07
N GLN A 34 8.11 11.26 -5.82
CA GLN A 34 7.37 11.75 -4.67
C GLN A 34 6.95 10.66 -3.70
N ASN A 35 7.35 9.42 -3.97
CA ASN A 35 6.93 8.27 -3.19
C ASN A 35 5.45 7.97 -3.42
N PHE A 36 4.91 6.98 -2.73
CA PHE A 36 3.52 6.61 -2.88
C PHE A 36 2.64 7.62 -2.16
N ASP A 37 1.71 8.18 -2.89
CA ASP A 37 0.77 9.12 -2.32
C ASP A 37 -0.56 8.83 -3.01
N TRP A 38 -1.50 8.25 -2.28
CA TRP A 38 -2.76 7.83 -2.85
C TRP A 38 -3.51 8.96 -3.57
N ARG A 39 -3.26 10.17 -3.18
CA ARG A 39 -3.94 11.31 -3.80
C ARG A 39 -3.51 11.52 -5.24
N LEU A 40 -2.38 10.95 -5.63
CA LEU A 40 -1.91 11.07 -7.00
C LEU A 40 -2.59 10.10 -7.94
N TYR A 41 -3.21 9.06 -7.42
CA TYR A 41 -3.70 7.98 -8.26
C TYR A 41 -5.17 8.09 -8.60
N GLY A 42 -5.86 9.06 -8.13
CA GLY A 42 -7.24 9.25 -8.45
C GLY A 42 -8.13 8.34 -7.66
N LYS A 43 -9.01 7.63 -8.34
CA LYS A 43 -10.00 6.96 -7.69
C LYS A 43 -9.89 5.53 -7.64
N ASN A 44 -8.76 4.95 -7.54
CA ASN A 44 -8.66 3.52 -7.47
C ASN A 44 -9.29 3.02 -6.19
N ALA A 45 -9.04 1.80 -5.84
CA ALA A 45 -9.73 1.16 -4.76
C ALA A 45 -9.72 1.98 -3.47
N THR A 46 -10.88 2.08 -2.84
CA THR A 46 -10.98 2.73 -1.54
C THR A 46 -11.73 1.86 -0.56
N ARG A 47 -11.95 0.60 -0.91
CA ARG A 47 -12.79 -0.29 -0.13
C ARG A 47 -12.35 -0.44 1.31
N TYR A 48 -11.05 -0.41 1.55
CA TYR A 48 -10.49 -0.62 2.88
C TYR A 48 -9.89 0.67 3.45
N GLY A 49 -10.19 1.79 2.85
CA GLY A 49 -9.72 3.08 3.30
C GLY A 49 -9.12 3.88 2.15
N LYS A 50 -8.96 5.17 2.37
CA LYS A 50 -8.42 6.08 1.38
C LYS A 50 -6.94 6.25 1.63
N GLY A 51 -6.17 5.36 1.08
CA GLY A 51 -4.74 5.34 1.27
C GLY A 51 -4.04 4.67 0.11
N SER A 52 -2.79 4.34 0.30
CA SER A 52 -2.01 3.64 -0.72
C SER A 52 -2.13 2.15 -0.49
N TYR A 53 -2.45 1.42 -1.54
CA TYR A 53 -2.74 0.00 -1.48
C TYR A 53 -1.58 -0.84 -1.96
N PHE A 54 -1.30 -1.88 -1.23
CA PHE A 54 -0.24 -2.82 -1.56
C PHE A 54 -0.77 -4.23 -1.41
N ALA A 55 -0.26 -5.13 -2.21
CA ALA A 55 -0.74 -6.51 -2.20
C ALA A 55 0.38 -7.47 -1.85
N LEU A 56 0.01 -8.53 -1.16
CA LEU A 56 0.93 -9.60 -0.84
C LEU A 56 1.30 -10.36 -2.11
N ASN A 57 0.37 -10.50 -3.04
CA ASN A 57 0.57 -11.26 -4.26
C ASN A 57 0.62 -10.36 -5.48
N SER A 58 1.58 -10.59 -6.35
CA SER A 58 1.72 -9.77 -7.55
C SER A 58 0.52 -9.89 -8.48
N SER A 59 -0.18 -11.02 -8.45
CA SER A 59 -1.34 -11.19 -9.32
C SER A 59 -2.44 -10.19 -9.02
N TYR A 60 -2.61 -9.81 -7.76
CA TYR A 60 -3.60 -8.80 -7.44
C TYR A 60 -3.16 -7.43 -7.95
N SER A 61 -1.89 -7.09 -7.76
CA SER A 61 -1.37 -5.81 -8.22
C SER A 61 -1.42 -5.71 -9.73
N ASP A 62 -1.30 -6.83 -10.43
CA ASP A 62 -1.36 -6.84 -11.88
C ASP A 62 -2.70 -6.29 -12.40
N ILE A 63 -3.77 -6.45 -11.65
CA ILE A 63 -5.06 -5.93 -12.05
C ILE A 63 -5.01 -4.42 -12.22
N TYR A 64 -4.20 -3.74 -11.43
CA TYR A 64 -4.12 -2.27 -11.47
C TYR A 64 -3.00 -1.76 -12.37
N ALA A 65 -2.16 -2.65 -12.88
CA ALA A 65 -1.10 -2.25 -13.79
C ALA A 65 -1.68 -2.13 -15.19
N LYS A 66 -1.52 -0.99 -15.81
CA LYS A 66 -2.06 -0.76 -17.14
C LYS A 66 -0.97 -0.77 -18.17
N LYS A 67 -1.28 -1.30 -19.34
CA LYS A 67 -0.30 -1.39 -20.41
C LYS A 67 -0.04 -0.02 -20.99
N ASP A 68 1.19 0.20 -21.36
CA ASP A 68 1.52 1.38 -22.15
C ASP A 68 1.33 1.03 -23.64
N SER A 69 1.71 1.92 -24.52
CA SER A 69 1.50 1.72 -25.96
C SER A 69 2.32 0.57 -26.49
N GLU A 70 3.31 0.12 -25.76
CA GLU A 70 4.13 -1.00 -26.19
C GLU A 70 3.79 -2.27 -25.44
N ARG A 71 2.65 -2.29 -24.79
CA ARG A 71 2.18 -3.45 -24.07
C ARG A 71 2.98 -3.80 -22.86
N SER A 72 3.74 -2.87 -22.34
CA SER A 72 4.44 -3.07 -21.09
C SER A 72 3.56 -2.65 -19.93
N LYS A 73 3.70 -3.37 -18.85
CA LYS A 73 3.07 -3.03 -17.58
C LYS A 73 4.14 -2.78 -16.56
N PHE A 74 3.81 -2.02 -15.54
CA PHE A 74 4.75 -1.69 -14.49
C PHE A 74 4.18 -2.06 -13.13
N MET A 75 5.03 -2.56 -12.27
CA MET A 75 4.65 -2.92 -10.93
C MET A 75 5.79 -2.56 -10.01
N PHE A 76 5.48 -1.92 -8.89
CA PHE A 76 6.50 -1.63 -7.90
C PHE A 76 6.58 -2.76 -6.90
N VAL A 77 7.80 -3.03 -6.46
CA VAL A 77 8.04 -3.81 -5.26
C VAL A 77 8.42 -2.79 -4.21
N ALA A 78 7.70 -2.75 -3.13
CA ALA A 78 7.86 -1.70 -2.14
C ALA A 78 8.13 -2.28 -0.76
N LYS A 79 8.88 -1.52 0.03
CA LYS A 79 8.98 -1.82 1.46
C LYS A 79 7.87 -1.06 2.13
N VAL A 80 7.09 -1.73 2.95
CA VAL A 80 5.95 -1.12 3.62
C VAL A 80 5.99 -1.42 5.11
N LEU A 81 5.92 -0.37 5.90
CA LEU A 81 5.88 -0.51 7.35
C LEU A 81 4.45 -0.79 7.74
N VAL A 82 4.11 -2.05 7.87
CA VAL A 82 2.77 -2.47 8.11
C VAL A 82 2.38 -2.35 9.58
N GLY A 83 3.29 -2.69 10.46
CA GLY A 83 3.06 -2.59 11.90
C GLY A 83 1.85 -3.36 12.36
N SER A 84 1.12 -2.81 13.30
CA SER A 84 -0.13 -3.40 13.75
C SER A 84 -1.24 -2.99 12.81
N TYR A 85 -2.13 -3.92 12.50
CA TYR A 85 -3.15 -3.64 11.52
C TYR A 85 -4.53 -4.08 11.99
N THR A 86 -5.55 -3.51 11.38
CA THR A 86 -6.94 -3.86 11.63
C THR A 86 -7.69 -3.88 10.30
N ALA A 87 -8.91 -4.35 10.32
CA ALA A 87 -9.72 -4.39 9.10
C ALA A 87 -9.98 -2.96 8.61
N GLY A 88 -9.85 -2.76 7.33
CA GLY A 88 -10.09 -1.45 6.74
C GLY A 88 -11.55 -1.19 6.47
N TYR A 89 -11.89 0.04 6.22
CA TYR A 89 -13.25 0.45 5.97
C TYR A 89 -13.22 1.61 4.99
N TYR A 90 -14.16 1.67 4.11
CA TYR A 90 -14.07 2.61 2.99
C TYR A 90 -13.98 4.08 3.41
N SER A 91 -14.50 4.41 4.57
CA SER A 91 -14.49 5.82 5.00
C SER A 91 -13.24 6.21 5.77
N TYR A 92 -12.38 5.29 6.09
CA TYR A 92 -11.17 5.64 6.84
C TYR A 92 -10.24 6.50 6.01
N ARG A 93 -9.72 7.54 6.64
CA ARG A 93 -8.67 8.37 6.06
C ARG A 93 -7.37 8.23 6.84
N ARG A 94 -7.42 7.46 7.89
CA ARG A 94 -6.28 7.09 8.72
C ARG A 94 -6.69 5.85 9.48
N PRO A 95 -5.76 5.10 10.03
CA PRO A 95 -6.15 3.94 10.80
C PRO A 95 -6.91 4.34 12.05
N PRO A 96 -7.80 3.50 12.52
CA PRO A 96 -8.55 3.81 13.73
C PRO A 96 -7.71 3.61 14.98
N PRO A 97 -8.18 4.08 16.13
CA PRO A 97 -7.50 3.85 17.40
C PRO A 97 -7.48 2.36 17.76
N THR A 98 -6.45 1.95 18.45
CA THR A 98 -6.34 0.57 18.91
C THR A 98 -7.36 0.23 19.96
N ASP A 99 -7.82 1.24 20.69
CA ASP A 99 -8.89 1.07 21.69
C ASP A 99 -10.09 1.87 21.20
N PRO A 100 -11.14 1.23 20.70
CA PRO A 100 -12.29 1.97 20.17
C PRO A 100 -12.97 2.84 21.20
N SER A 101 -12.86 2.52 22.48
CA SER A 101 -13.51 3.31 23.51
C SER A 101 -12.66 4.49 23.94
N ASN A 102 -11.43 4.60 23.45
CA ASN A 102 -10.54 5.69 23.79
C ASN A 102 -9.95 6.30 22.53
N PRO A 103 -10.56 7.36 21.98
CA PRO A 103 -10.08 7.95 20.75
C PRO A 103 -8.67 8.51 20.82
N SER A 104 -8.14 8.72 22.01
CA SER A 104 -6.79 9.21 22.12
C SER A 104 -5.76 8.07 22.29
N SER A 105 -6.18 6.83 22.21
CA SER A 105 -5.22 5.73 22.22
C SER A 105 -4.41 5.74 20.92
N ASP A 106 -3.32 4.99 20.88
CA ASP A 106 -2.50 4.88 19.68
C ASP A 106 -3.34 4.37 18.53
N LEU A 107 -3.03 4.82 17.34
CA LEU A 107 -3.71 4.31 16.15
C LEU A 107 -3.04 3.02 15.71
N TYR A 108 -3.78 2.21 14.99
CA TYR A 108 -3.17 1.11 14.26
C TYR A 108 -2.24 1.70 13.20
N ASP A 109 -1.35 0.90 12.68
CA ASP A 109 -0.37 1.38 11.70
C ASP A 109 -0.88 1.26 10.26
N SER A 110 -1.75 0.30 10.00
CA SER A 110 -2.27 0.07 8.66
C SER A 110 -3.61 -0.61 8.73
N CYS A 111 -4.26 -0.73 7.58
CA CYS A 111 -5.52 -1.45 7.46
C CYS A 111 -5.36 -2.57 6.44
N VAL A 112 -6.16 -3.61 6.61
CA VAL A 112 -6.08 -4.78 5.74
C VAL A 112 -7.47 -5.22 5.31
N ASP A 113 -7.52 -6.09 4.32
CA ASP A 113 -8.77 -6.68 3.86
C ASP A 113 -9.32 -7.70 4.84
N ASP A 114 -8.45 -8.51 5.44
CA ASP A 114 -8.87 -9.59 6.33
C ASP A 114 -7.79 -9.78 7.38
N THR A 115 -8.11 -9.53 8.63
CA THR A 115 -7.09 -9.61 9.68
C THR A 115 -6.60 -11.02 9.93
N SER A 116 -7.38 -12.03 9.61
CA SER A 116 -6.93 -13.41 9.82
C SER A 116 -6.02 -13.88 8.69
N CYS A 117 -6.13 -13.30 7.52
CA CYS A 117 -5.28 -13.67 6.40
C CYS A 117 -5.11 -12.47 5.47
N PRO A 118 -4.29 -11.50 5.86
CA PRO A 118 -4.20 -10.27 5.08
C PRO A 118 -3.53 -10.51 3.73
N THR A 119 -4.16 -10.01 2.69
CA THR A 119 -3.56 -10.03 1.36
C THR A 119 -3.48 -8.64 0.76
N ILE A 120 -4.20 -7.67 1.30
CA ILE A 120 -4.17 -6.28 0.87
C ILE A 120 -3.87 -5.43 2.09
N PHE A 121 -2.94 -4.51 1.93
CA PHE A 121 -2.52 -3.62 3.00
C PHE A 121 -2.68 -2.18 2.55
N VAL A 122 -3.23 -1.34 3.39
CA VAL A 122 -3.45 0.06 3.09
C VAL A 122 -2.69 0.90 4.11
N VAL A 123 -1.83 1.78 3.64
CA VAL A 123 -1.13 2.72 4.52
C VAL A 123 -1.53 4.13 4.11
N PHE A 124 -1.58 5.02 5.07
CA PHE A 124 -2.14 6.34 4.87
C PHE A 124 -1.08 7.44 4.89
N ASP A 125 0.10 7.12 5.38
CA ASP A 125 1.18 8.09 5.50
C ASP A 125 2.25 7.75 4.47
N THR A 126 2.71 8.73 3.73
CA THR A 126 3.73 8.49 2.71
C THR A 126 5.04 7.96 3.31
N ASP A 127 5.27 8.23 4.58
CA ASP A 127 6.51 7.75 5.22
C ASP A 127 6.48 6.28 5.56
N GLN A 128 5.36 5.62 5.36
CA GLN A 128 5.25 4.20 5.68
C GLN A 128 5.63 3.29 4.53
N SER A 129 5.92 3.83 3.37
CA SER A 129 6.24 2.99 2.23
C SER A 129 7.36 3.59 1.42
N TYR A 130 8.06 2.74 0.69
CA TYR A 130 9.19 3.18 -0.11
C TYR A 130 9.28 2.29 -1.35
N PRO A 131 9.32 2.88 -2.56
CA PRO A 131 9.46 2.08 -3.77
C PRO A 131 10.88 1.55 -3.87
N GLU A 132 11.02 0.25 -3.84
CA GLU A 132 12.32 -0.36 -3.82
C GLU A 132 12.76 -0.79 -5.22
N TYR A 133 11.85 -1.39 -5.98
CA TYR A 133 12.15 -1.84 -7.33
C TYR A 133 10.96 -1.56 -8.23
N ILE A 134 11.23 -1.37 -9.50
CA ILE A 134 10.20 -1.31 -10.53
C ILE A 134 10.39 -2.51 -11.42
N ILE A 135 9.32 -3.23 -11.69
CA ILE A 135 9.33 -4.34 -12.60
C ILE A 135 8.55 -3.90 -13.84
N GLU A 136 9.20 -3.91 -14.97
CA GLU A 136 8.53 -3.71 -16.24
C GLU A 136 8.35 -5.09 -16.88
N TYR A 137 7.15 -5.42 -17.30
CA TYR A 137 6.89 -6.72 -17.88
C TYR A 137 5.86 -6.60 -18.99
N SER A 138 5.88 -7.53 -19.91
CA SER A 138 4.92 -7.52 -20.98
C SER A 138 3.88 -8.58 -20.75
N THR A 139 2.68 -8.32 -21.32
CA THR A 139 1.63 -9.29 -21.21
C THR A 139 1.58 -9.93 -22.50
N SER A 140 2.11 -10.95 -22.72
CA SER A 140 2.06 -11.50 -23.97
C SER A 140 0.87 -12.01 -24.32
N GLN A 141 0.16 -12.21 -24.13
CA GLN A 141 -0.83 -12.66 -24.59
C GLN A 141 -0.98 -13.49 -25.40
N GLY A 142 -1.13 -13.95 -25.32
CA GLY A 142 -1.55 -14.90 -26.00
C GLY A 142 -0.99 -15.23 -26.98
N SER A 143 -0.13 -14.85 -27.15
CA SER A 143 0.37 -15.20 -28.26
C SER A 143 0.68 -16.54 -28.15
N TYR A 144 0.45 -17.10 -27.25
CA TYR A 144 0.54 -18.48 -27.34
C TYR A 144 -0.33 -19.04 -26.39
#